data_3065ccec9187149e17132f47dae2e48e
#
_entry.id   3065ccec9187149e17132f47dae2e48e
#
_cell.length_a   1.000
_cell.length_b   1.000
_cell.length_c   1.000
_cell.angle_alpha   90.00
_cell.angle_beta   90.00
_cell.angle_gamma   90.00
#
_symmetry.space_group_name_H-M   'P 1'
#
loop_
_entity.id
_entity.type
_entity.pdbx_description
1 polymer ?
#
loop_
_entity_poly.entity_id
_entity_poly.type
_entity_poly.pdbx_seq_one_letter_code
_entity_poly.pdbx_strand_id
1 'polypeptide(L)'
;KYGSELLVDVIPIDDMKQNIERTPVLSENFYSIMLVLRGHEEVAVNERSAEVDAGNVICGAPGDVWKFTQDSKLEGYNLIFEEEFLLSFFNDPHFLRKLSYLNPHRPSPVLLLPEDLQTRICGLYEQMRHEIANNGGEKGQHILRAMLYETLMLLNRADQTEYEVASNSMTTNRYVESFVKLVNSDFAAQHGIEYYADKLCITPNYLNKIVRQSLGTTPKLYIVDKILQEAKRLLRYTDLTVTEIADRLCFENASYFIRYF
;
A
#
# COMPACT_ATOMS: atom_id res chain seq x y z
N LYS A 1 -18.55 3.97 -16.28
CA LYS A 1 -19.33 3.29 -15.24
C LYS A 1 -19.27 4.05 -13.91
N TYR A 2 -18.26 4.84 -13.67
CA TYR A 2 -17.97 5.48 -12.39
C TYR A 2 -18.12 7.02 -12.50
N GLY A 3 -19.35 7.48 -12.64
CA GLY A 3 -19.72 8.91 -12.56
C GLY A 3 -20.23 9.34 -11.17
N SER A 4 -20.14 8.45 -10.18
CA SER A 4 -20.45 8.67 -8.76
C SER A 4 -19.30 8.08 -7.93
N GLU A 5 -19.09 8.57 -6.71
CA GLU A 5 -18.04 8.10 -5.79
C GLU A 5 -17.99 6.56 -5.76
N LEU A 6 -16.91 6.01 -6.33
CA LEU A 6 -16.58 4.60 -6.19
C LEU A 6 -15.86 4.45 -4.86
N LEU A 7 -16.51 3.86 -3.88
CA LEU A 7 -15.89 3.63 -2.57
C LEU A 7 -15.20 2.26 -2.50
N VAL A 8 -15.86 1.21 -3.01
CA VAL A 8 -15.36 -0.17 -3.08
C VAL A 8 -16.13 -0.95 -4.14
N ASP A 9 -15.44 -1.81 -4.89
CA ASP A 9 -16.07 -2.77 -5.82
C ASP A 9 -15.20 -4.03 -5.97
N VAL A 10 -15.82 -5.14 -6.37
CA VAL A 10 -15.14 -6.39 -6.75
C VAL A 10 -15.59 -6.77 -8.15
N ILE A 11 -14.66 -6.65 -9.09
CA ILE A 11 -14.91 -6.79 -10.52
C ILE A 11 -14.33 -8.12 -11.01
N PRO A 12 -15.11 -8.99 -11.69
CA PRO A 12 -14.53 -10.13 -12.40
C PRO A 12 -13.51 -9.65 -13.43
N ILE A 13 -12.38 -10.34 -13.54
CA ILE A 13 -11.34 -9.99 -14.53
C ILE A 13 -11.92 -10.07 -15.96
N ASP A 14 -12.85 -11.00 -16.22
CA ASP A 14 -13.52 -11.11 -17.51
C ASP A 14 -14.28 -9.84 -17.91
N ASP A 15 -14.87 -9.14 -16.95
CA ASP A 15 -15.56 -7.85 -17.20
C ASP A 15 -14.57 -6.73 -17.54
N MET A 16 -13.30 -6.87 -17.18
CA MET A 16 -12.22 -5.92 -17.48
C MET A 16 -11.58 -6.17 -18.85
N LYS A 17 -11.68 -7.38 -19.41
CA LYS A 17 -10.97 -7.80 -20.64
C LYS A 17 -11.22 -6.86 -21.82
N GLN A 18 -12.45 -6.43 -22.06
CA GLN A 18 -12.76 -5.49 -23.15
C GLN A 18 -12.01 -4.15 -23.01
N ASN A 19 -11.81 -3.70 -21.77
CA ASN A 19 -11.06 -2.46 -21.52
C ASN A 19 -9.56 -2.71 -21.70
N ILE A 20 -9.05 -3.86 -21.24
CA ILE A 20 -7.65 -4.28 -21.39
C ILE A 20 -7.29 -4.43 -22.87
N GLU A 21 -8.15 -5.05 -23.69
CA GLU A 21 -7.95 -5.20 -25.13
C GLU A 21 -7.83 -3.84 -25.84
N ARG A 22 -8.62 -2.87 -25.44
CA ARG A 22 -8.61 -1.50 -26.01
C ARG A 22 -7.46 -0.66 -25.51
N THR A 23 -7.12 -0.82 -24.23
CA THR A 23 -6.11 -0.03 -23.54
C THR A 23 -5.35 -0.96 -22.59
N PRO A 24 -4.33 -1.68 -23.05
CA PRO A 24 -3.57 -2.63 -22.21
C PRO A 24 -2.72 -1.96 -21.13
N VAL A 25 -2.66 -0.63 -21.14
CA VAL A 25 -2.00 0.18 -20.12
C VAL A 25 -3.06 0.99 -19.39
N LEU A 26 -3.24 0.72 -18.10
CA LEU A 26 -4.23 1.38 -17.23
C LEU A 26 -3.51 2.13 -16.12
N SER A 27 -3.99 3.33 -15.79
CA SER A 27 -3.59 4.05 -14.59
C SER A 27 -4.84 4.29 -13.74
N GLU A 28 -4.75 3.97 -12.45
CA GLU A 28 -5.89 3.93 -11.53
C GLU A 28 -5.66 4.88 -10.36
N ASN A 29 -6.75 5.48 -9.85
CA ASN A 29 -6.72 6.39 -8.70
C ASN A 29 -7.11 5.70 -7.38
N PHE A 30 -7.24 4.40 -7.39
CA PHE A 30 -7.67 3.58 -6.26
C PHE A 30 -6.66 2.46 -6.01
N TYR A 31 -6.76 1.82 -4.85
CA TYR A 31 -6.05 0.58 -4.57
C TYR A 31 -6.70 -0.55 -5.34
N SER A 32 -5.88 -1.45 -5.86
CA SER A 32 -6.29 -2.59 -6.67
C SER A 32 -5.61 -3.86 -6.16
N ILE A 33 -6.41 -4.90 -5.87
CA ILE A 33 -5.94 -6.19 -5.38
C ILE A 33 -6.59 -7.28 -6.23
N MET A 34 -5.84 -7.75 -7.20
CA MET A 34 -6.30 -8.73 -8.19
C MET A 34 -5.92 -10.15 -7.75
N LEU A 35 -6.90 -10.98 -7.45
CA LEU A 35 -6.74 -12.42 -7.20
C LEU A 35 -6.90 -13.18 -8.51
N VAL A 36 -5.87 -13.88 -8.93
CA VAL A 36 -5.86 -14.73 -10.11
C VAL A 36 -6.26 -16.16 -9.72
N LEU A 37 -7.35 -16.66 -10.31
CA LEU A 37 -7.84 -18.02 -10.09
C LEU A 37 -7.41 -18.98 -11.19
N ARG A 38 -7.22 -18.47 -12.42
CA ARG A 38 -6.76 -19.24 -13.60
C ARG A 38 -6.00 -18.34 -14.56
N GLY A 39 -5.18 -18.96 -15.40
CA GLY A 39 -4.39 -18.30 -16.42
C GLY A 39 -2.93 -18.16 -16.02
N HIS A 40 -2.11 -17.77 -16.99
CA HIS A 40 -0.68 -17.54 -16.86
C HIS A 40 -0.29 -16.46 -17.85
N GLU A 41 0.29 -15.37 -17.38
CA GLU A 41 0.84 -14.30 -18.22
C GLU A 41 1.82 -13.42 -17.47
N GLU A 42 2.60 -12.64 -18.19
CA GLU A 42 3.41 -11.57 -17.61
C GLU A 42 2.55 -10.31 -17.38
N VAL A 43 2.53 -9.82 -16.16
CA VAL A 43 1.89 -8.54 -15.80
C VAL A 43 2.95 -7.59 -15.28
N ALA A 44 2.89 -6.33 -15.71
CA ALA A 44 3.74 -5.30 -15.14
C ALA A 44 2.92 -4.25 -14.38
N VAL A 45 3.43 -3.85 -13.22
CA VAL A 45 2.95 -2.71 -12.45
C VAL A 45 4.09 -1.70 -12.34
N ASN A 46 3.94 -0.55 -12.98
CA ASN A 46 5.00 0.43 -13.27
C ASN A 46 6.13 -0.21 -14.10
N GLU A 47 7.36 -0.20 -13.58
CA GLU A 47 8.53 -0.81 -14.22
C GLU A 47 8.82 -2.25 -13.76
N ARG A 48 7.93 -2.83 -12.93
CA ARG A 48 8.12 -4.16 -12.34
C ARG A 48 7.24 -5.17 -13.05
N SER A 49 7.87 -6.06 -13.80
CA SER A 49 7.20 -7.22 -14.41
C SER A 49 7.31 -8.44 -13.53
N ALA A 50 6.27 -9.27 -13.54
CA ALA A 50 6.27 -10.58 -12.92
C ALA A 50 5.39 -11.55 -13.71
N GLU A 51 5.81 -12.81 -13.74
CA GLU A 51 4.96 -13.91 -14.17
C GLU A 51 3.87 -14.15 -13.14
N VAL A 52 2.65 -14.31 -13.61
CA VAL A 52 1.46 -14.45 -12.79
C VAL A 52 0.77 -15.75 -13.12
N ASP A 53 0.54 -16.54 -12.10
CA ASP A 53 -0.12 -17.84 -12.14
C ASP A 53 -1.39 -17.86 -11.29
N ALA A 54 -2.17 -18.93 -11.41
CA ALA A 54 -3.27 -19.21 -10.49
C ALA A 54 -2.78 -19.22 -9.04
N GLY A 55 -3.51 -18.55 -8.15
CA GLY A 55 -3.17 -18.38 -6.75
C GLY A 55 -2.32 -17.16 -6.44
N ASN A 56 -1.88 -16.42 -7.45
CA ASN A 56 -1.20 -15.16 -7.22
C ASN A 56 -2.18 -14.03 -6.94
N VAL A 57 -1.72 -13.07 -6.15
CA VAL A 57 -2.38 -11.79 -5.96
C VAL A 57 -1.46 -10.68 -6.45
N ILE A 58 -1.99 -9.80 -7.28
CA ILE A 58 -1.28 -8.64 -7.80
C ILE A 58 -1.81 -7.41 -7.07
N CYS A 59 -0.92 -6.61 -6.48
CA CYS A 59 -1.27 -5.44 -5.70
C CYS A 59 -0.79 -4.17 -6.38
N GLY A 60 -1.67 -3.17 -6.45
CA GLY A 60 -1.37 -1.82 -6.93
C GLY A 60 -1.94 -0.75 -6.02
N ALA A 61 -1.27 0.39 -6.00
CA ALA A 61 -1.65 1.59 -5.26
C ALA A 61 -2.13 2.71 -6.21
N PRO A 62 -2.83 3.73 -5.69
CA PRO A 62 -3.21 4.89 -6.50
C PRO A 62 -2.02 5.51 -7.24
N GLY A 63 -2.17 5.73 -8.53
CA GLY A 63 -1.14 6.25 -9.42
C GLY A 63 -0.27 5.19 -10.08
N ASP A 64 -0.40 3.91 -9.74
CA ASP A 64 0.30 2.83 -10.42
C ASP A 64 -0.20 2.66 -11.86
N VAL A 65 0.72 2.28 -12.73
CA VAL A 65 0.46 2.00 -14.15
C VAL A 65 0.55 0.51 -14.38
N TRP A 66 -0.57 -0.10 -14.75
CA TRP A 66 -0.69 -1.52 -15.03
C TRP A 66 -0.52 -1.79 -16.52
N LYS A 67 0.21 -2.85 -16.87
CA LYS A 67 0.35 -3.34 -18.23
C LYS A 67 -0.01 -4.81 -18.26
N PHE A 68 -1.00 -5.13 -19.08
CA PHE A 68 -1.47 -6.49 -19.34
C PHE A 68 -1.12 -6.91 -20.75
N THR A 69 -1.11 -8.20 -20.98
CA THR A 69 -1.11 -8.75 -22.33
C THR A 69 -2.42 -8.37 -23.03
N GLN A 70 -2.36 -7.95 -24.29
CA GLN A 70 -3.55 -7.50 -25.04
C GLN A 70 -4.66 -8.57 -25.09
N ASP A 71 -4.29 -9.84 -25.10
CA ASP A 71 -5.18 -11.00 -25.12
C ASP A 71 -5.10 -11.74 -23.79
N SER A 72 -5.34 -11.01 -22.69
CA SER A 72 -5.21 -11.55 -21.34
C SER A 72 -6.10 -12.77 -21.11
N LYS A 73 -5.51 -13.84 -20.59
CA LYS A 73 -6.18 -15.11 -20.26
C LYS A 73 -6.39 -15.29 -18.77
N LEU A 74 -6.11 -14.27 -17.98
CA LEU A 74 -6.35 -14.33 -16.56
C LEU A 74 -7.85 -14.38 -16.26
N GLU A 75 -8.22 -15.20 -15.29
CA GLU A 75 -9.56 -15.28 -14.71
C GLU A 75 -9.45 -15.09 -13.20
N GLY A 76 -10.43 -14.43 -12.61
CA GLY A 76 -10.47 -14.17 -11.19
C GLY A 76 -11.21 -12.89 -10.88
N TYR A 77 -10.80 -12.20 -9.83
CA TYR A 77 -11.45 -11.01 -9.34
C TYR A 77 -10.46 -9.89 -9.04
N ASN A 78 -10.85 -8.66 -9.31
CA ASN A 78 -10.12 -7.47 -8.89
C ASN A 78 -10.94 -6.70 -7.86
N LEU A 79 -10.46 -6.65 -6.61
CA LEU A 79 -10.97 -5.79 -5.56
C LEU A 79 -10.35 -4.40 -5.73
N ILE A 80 -11.19 -3.39 -5.91
CA ILE A 80 -10.80 -1.99 -5.98
C ILE A 80 -11.45 -1.20 -4.84
N PHE A 81 -10.69 -0.26 -4.26
CA PHE A 81 -11.23 0.60 -3.19
C PHE A 81 -10.47 1.92 -3.09
N GLU A 82 -11.16 2.95 -2.63
CA GLU A 82 -10.57 4.24 -2.30
C GLU A 82 -10.11 4.26 -0.83
N GLU A 83 -9.05 5.02 -0.55
CA GLU A 83 -8.48 5.15 0.79
C GLU A 83 -9.52 5.66 1.79
N GLU A 84 -10.33 6.63 1.38
CA GLU A 84 -11.38 7.24 2.20
C GLU A 84 -12.42 6.24 2.69
N PHE A 85 -12.75 5.23 1.88
CA PHE A 85 -13.72 4.21 2.26
C PHE A 85 -13.31 3.48 3.54
N LEU A 86 -12.04 3.16 3.66
CA LEU A 86 -11.51 2.45 4.83
C LEU A 86 -11.16 3.41 5.97
N LEU A 87 -10.48 4.53 5.67
CA LEU A 87 -9.98 5.45 6.68
C LEU A 87 -11.07 6.23 7.40
N SER A 88 -12.26 6.38 6.81
CA SER A 88 -13.41 6.96 7.52
C SER A 88 -13.83 6.15 8.76
N PHE A 89 -13.40 4.90 8.86
CA PHE A 89 -13.70 3.99 9.96
C PHE A 89 -12.53 3.81 10.94
N PHE A 90 -11.29 4.05 10.50
CA PHE A 90 -10.09 3.85 11.30
C PHE A 90 -9.50 5.16 11.80
N ASN A 91 -9.08 5.17 13.04
CA ASN A 91 -8.36 6.31 13.63
C ASN A 91 -6.85 6.29 13.29
N ASP A 92 -6.43 5.54 12.26
CA ASP A 92 -5.06 5.43 11.79
C ASP A 92 -4.98 5.80 10.30
N PRO A 93 -4.69 7.08 9.98
CA PRO A 93 -4.60 7.56 8.60
C PRO A 93 -3.43 6.94 7.81
N HIS A 94 -2.57 6.16 8.45
CA HIS A 94 -1.41 5.53 7.83
C HIS A 94 -1.56 4.00 7.72
N PHE A 95 -2.75 3.48 8.00
CA PHE A 95 -2.97 2.03 8.02
C PHE A 95 -2.54 1.36 6.72
N LEU A 96 -3.01 1.84 5.57
CA LEU A 96 -2.68 1.23 4.26
C LEU A 96 -1.20 1.31 3.91
N ARG A 97 -0.51 2.36 4.34
CA ARG A 97 0.93 2.53 4.11
C ARG A 97 1.81 1.59 4.93
N LYS A 98 1.25 0.99 6.00
CA LYS A 98 1.94 -0.02 6.82
C LYS A 98 1.90 -1.42 6.17
N LEU A 99 1.04 -1.59 5.17
CA LEU A 99 0.92 -2.84 4.44
C LEU A 99 1.98 -2.89 3.34
N SER A 100 3.03 -3.69 3.57
CA SER A 100 4.21 -3.77 2.70
C SER A 100 3.88 -4.18 1.26
N TYR A 101 2.89 -5.05 1.08
CA TYR A 101 2.45 -5.51 -0.23
C TYR A 101 1.72 -4.44 -1.06
N LEU A 102 1.24 -3.36 -0.45
CA LEU A 102 0.69 -2.18 -1.15
C LEU A 102 1.74 -1.09 -1.43
N ASN A 103 3.01 -1.32 -1.03
CA ASN A 103 4.07 -0.35 -1.25
C ASN A 103 4.48 -0.31 -2.74
N PRO A 104 4.36 0.84 -3.44
CA PRO A 104 4.72 0.95 -4.85
C PRO A 104 6.21 0.70 -5.13
N HIS A 105 7.06 0.66 -4.11
CA HIS A 105 8.49 0.38 -4.23
C HIS A 105 8.87 -1.08 -3.89
N ARG A 106 7.91 -1.95 -3.68
CA ARG A 106 8.17 -3.38 -3.48
C ARG A 106 8.84 -3.99 -4.71
N PRO A 107 9.81 -4.92 -4.56
CA PRO A 107 10.51 -5.54 -5.70
C PRO A 107 9.60 -6.27 -6.68
N SER A 108 8.56 -6.96 -6.19
CA SER A 108 7.55 -7.65 -6.98
C SER A 108 6.15 -7.13 -6.67
N PRO A 109 5.30 -6.88 -7.66
CA PRO A 109 3.89 -6.54 -7.43
C PRO A 109 3.04 -7.76 -7.05
N VAL A 110 3.60 -8.97 -7.14
CA VAL A 110 2.91 -10.25 -6.94
C VAL A 110 3.18 -10.78 -5.54
N LEU A 111 2.14 -11.35 -4.94
CA LEU A 111 2.14 -12.08 -3.69
C LEU A 111 1.61 -13.49 -3.95
N LEU A 112 2.34 -14.51 -3.51
CA LEU A 112 1.90 -15.89 -3.60
C LEU A 112 1.06 -16.27 -2.38
N LEU A 113 -0.13 -16.79 -2.60
CA LEU A 113 -1.00 -17.23 -1.50
C LEU A 113 -1.02 -18.74 -1.32
N PRO A 114 -0.96 -19.24 -0.08
CA PRO A 114 -1.36 -20.61 0.24
C PRO A 114 -2.80 -20.91 -0.19
N GLU A 115 -3.08 -22.15 -0.58
CA GLU A 115 -4.38 -22.55 -1.15
C GLU A 115 -5.58 -22.28 -0.22
N ASP A 116 -5.39 -22.45 1.09
CA ASP A 116 -6.41 -22.14 2.10
C ASP A 116 -6.74 -20.65 2.15
N LEU A 117 -5.74 -19.77 2.01
CA LEU A 117 -5.94 -18.33 1.93
C LEU A 117 -6.57 -17.90 0.61
N GLN A 118 -6.18 -18.52 -0.53
CA GLN A 118 -6.82 -18.27 -1.81
C GLN A 118 -8.32 -18.54 -1.73
N THR A 119 -8.71 -19.70 -1.21
CA THR A 119 -10.11 -20.10 -1.04
C THR A 119 -10.87 -19.11 -0.14
N ARG A 120 -10.25 -18.71 0.97
CA ARG A 120 -10.87 -17.78 1.90
C ARG A 120 -11.06 -16.40 1.31
N ILE A 121 -10.05 -15.85 0.62
CA ILE A 121 -10.11 -14.52 -0.01
C ILE A 121 -11.11 -14.54 -1.18
N CYS A 122 -11.14 -15.60 -1.98
CA CYS A 122 -12.14 -15.77 -3.03
C CYS A 122 -13.56 -15.72 -2.46
N GLY A 123 -13.81 -16.43 -1.36
CA GLY A 123 -15.11 -16.40 -0.66
C GLY A 123 -15.47 -15.00 -0.13
N LEU A 124 -14.50 -14.24 0.41
CA LEU A 124 -14.72 -12.86 0.82
C LEU A 124 -15.07 -11.95 -0.37
N TYR A 125 -14.41 -12.13 -1.52
CA TYR A 125 -14.71 -11.35 -2.73
C TYR A 125 -16.12 -11.63 -3.25
N GLU A 126 -16.55 -12.89 -3.25
CA GLU A 126 -17.92 -13.26 -3.63
C GLU A 126 -18.97 -12.67 -2.67
N GLN A 127 -18.69 -12.71 -1.36
CA GLN A 127 -19.57 -12.09 -0.36
C GLN A 127 -19.63 -10.57 -0.52
N MET A 128 -18.51 -9.90 -0.76
CA MET A 128 -18.51 -8.46 -1.04
C MET A 128 -19.33 -8.12 -2.30
N ARG A 129 -19.19 -8.90 -3.38
CA ARG A 129 -20.00 -8.72 -4.59
C ARG A 129 -21.49 -8.85 -4.31
N HIS A 130 -21.87 -9.86 -3.52
CA HIS A 130 -23.27 -10.04 -3.13
C HIS A 130 -23.78 -8.87 -2.29
N GLU A 131 -22.99 -8.37 -1.34
CA GLU A 131 -23.34 -7.24 -0.49
C GLU A 131 -23.47 -5.95 -1.31
N ILE A 132 -22.55 -5.66 -2.23
CA ILE A 132 -22.60 -4.51 -3.15
C ILE A 132 -23.87 -4.56 -4.02
N ALA A 133 -24.24 -5.72 -4.52
CA ALA A 133 -25.40 -5.87 -5.40
C ALA A 133 -26.74 -5.71 -4.67
N ASN A 134 -26.83 -6.09 -3.39
CA ASN A 134 -28.11 -6.26 -2.70
C ASN A 134 -28.33 -5.28 -1.54
N ASN A 135 -27.28 -4.70 -0.95
CA ASN A 135 -27.35 -3.97 0.32
C ASN A 135 -26.55 -2.66 0.31
N GLY A 136 -26.75 -1.80 -0.71
CA GLY A 136 -26.00 -0.55 -0.90
C GLY A 136 -26.21 0.55 0.16
N GLY A 137 -26.87 0.27 1.30
CA GLY A 137 -27.12 1.22 2.37
C GLY A 137 -25.96 1.33 3.38
N GLU A 138 -26.09 2.25 4.35
CA GLU A 138 -25.09 2.52 5.38
C GLU A 138 -24.62 1.24 6.14
N LYS A 139 -25.56 0.35 6.48
CA LYS A 139 -25.23 -0.92 7.13
C LYS A 139 -24.40 -1.85 6.25
N GLY A 140 -24.69 -1.91 4.95
CA GLY A 140 -23.90 -2.66 3.98
C GLY A 140 -22.47 -2.13 3.86
N GLN A 141 -22.28 -0.82 3.93
CA GLN A 141 -20.93 -0.23 3.96
C GLN A 141 -20.08 -0.68 5.15
N HIS A 142 -20.67 -0.84 6.35
CA HIS A 142 -19.96 -1.36 7.51
C HIS A 142 -19.53 -2.82 7.32
N ILE A 143 -20.38 -3.65 6.73
CA ILE A 143 -20.07 -5.04 6.40
C ILE A 143 -18.95 -5.09 5.36
N LEU A 144 -19.04 -4.30 4.30
CA LEU A 144 -18.00 -4.22 3.27
C LEU A 144 -16.64 -3.78 3.84
N ARG A 145 -16.62 -2.79 4.75
CA ARG A 145 -15.38 -2.38 5.44
C ARG A 145 -14.78 -3.50 6.28
N ALA A 146 -15.61 -4.28 6.98
CA ALA A 146 -15.13 -5.42 7.77
C ALA A 146 -14.50 -6.50 6.87
N MET A 147 -15.15 -6.85 5.76
CA MET A 147 -14.63 -7.81 4.79
C MET A 147 -13.37 -7.32 4.10
N LEU A 148 -13.31 -6.03 3.72
CA LEU A 148 -12.11 -5.41 3.17
C LEU A 148 -10.96 -5.45 4.16
N TYR A 149 -11.20 -5.07 5.42
CA TYR A 149 -10.19 -5.13 6.47
C TYR A 149 -9.67 -6.55 6.70
N GLU A 150 -10.57 -7.54 6.76
CA GLU A 150 -10.19 -8.94 6.88
C GLU A 150 -9.29 -9.37 5.71
N THR A 151 -9.67 -9.04 4.47
CA THR A 151 -8.87 -9.33 3.28
C THR A 151 -7.47 -8.72 3.39
N LEU A 152 -7.38 -7.45 3.75
CA LEU A 152 -6.09 -6.76 3.90
C LEU A 152 -5.20 -7.42 4.96
N MET A 153 -5.77 -7.84 6.09
CA MET A 153 -5.01 -8.51 7.16
C MET A 153 -4.59 -9.92 6.80
N LEU A 154 -5.40 -10.66 6.03
CA LEU A 154 -5.02 -11.97 5.51
C LEU A 154 -3.84 -11.88 4.54
N LEU A 155 -3.87 -10.91 3.63
CA LEU A 155 -2.75 -10.63 2.71
C LEU A 155 -1.49 -10.20 3.45
N ASN A 156 -1.63 -9.35 4.46
CA ASN A 156 -0.49 -8.92 5.29
C ASN A 156 0.17 -10.10 6.02
N ARG A 157 -0.61 -11.06 6.48
CA ARG A 157 -0.08 -12.29 7.08
C ARG A 157 0.66 -13.16 6.06
N ALA A 158 0.13 -13.31 4.85
CA ALA A 158 0.79 -14.04 3.78
C ALA A 158 2.12 -13.38 3.36
N ASP A 159 2.12 -12.07 3.21
CA ASP A 159 3.31 -11.27 2.87
C ASP A 159 4.43 -11.44 3.91
N GLN A 160 4.10 -11.41 5.19
CA GLN A 160 5.07 -11.63 6.27
C GLN A 160 5.68 -13.03 6.23
N THR A 161 4.87 -14.06 5.95
CA THR A 161 5.33 -15.45 5.85
C THR A 161 6.27 -15.64 4.65
N GLU A 162 5.94 -15.07 3.50
CA GLU A 162 6.79 -15.10 2.30
C GLU A 162 8.12 -14.38 2.54
N TYR A 163 8.08 -13.24 3.23
CA TYR A 163 9.27 -12.46 3.57
C TYR A 163 10.19 -13.19 4.56
N GLU A 164 9.64 -13.90 5.54
CA GLU A 164 10.42 -14.72 6.49
C GLU A 164 11.11 -15.90 5.80
N VAL A 165 10.46 -16.53 4.83
CA VAL A 165 11.04 -17.63 4.05
C VAL A 165 12.14 -17.13 3.09
N ALA A 166 11.94 -15.97 2.47
CA ALA A 166 12.91 -15.37 1.55
C ALA A 166 14.10 -14.71 2.29
N SER A 167 13.90 -14.24 3.52
CA SER A 167 14.90 -13.52 4.30
C SER A 167 15.73 -14.45 5.19
N ASN A 168 16.62 -15.23 4.62
CA ASN A 168 17.79 -15.79 5.36
C ASN A 168 18.81 -14.69 5.77
N SER A 169 18.45 -13.41 5.69
CA SER A 169 19.23 -12.27 6.19
C SER A 169 18.56 -11.61 7.40
N MET A 170 18.39 -12.36 8.48
CA MET A 170 17.81 -11.90 9.76
C MET A 170 18.37 -10.55 10.26
N THR A 171 19.61 -10.22 9.94
CA THR A 171 20.29 -9.02 10.44
C THR A 171 19.83 -7.75 9.71
N THR A 172 19.64 -7.81 8.39
CA THR A 172 19.29 -6.64 7.57
C THR A 172 17.86 -6.17 7.86
N ASN A 173 16.94 -7.10 7.99
CA ASN A 173 15.54 -6.82 8.30
C ASN A 173 15.37 -6.15 9.67
N ARG A 174 16.10 -6.61 10.67
CA ARG A 174 16.09 -6.05 12.02
C ARG A 174 16.54 -4.58 12.08
N TYR A 175 17.53 -4.20 11.27
CA TYR A 175 17.96 -2.79 11.16
C TYR A 175 16.88 -1.92 10.52
N VAL A 176 16.23 -2.39 9.46
CA VAL A 176 15.16 -1.65 8.79
C VAL A 176 13.94 -1.49 9.70
N GLU A 177 13.51 -2.54 10.39
CA GLU A 177 12.43 -2.46 11.38
C GLU A 177 12.75 -1.48 12.51
N SER A 178 13.99 -1.52 13.03
CA SER A 178 14.44 -0.61 14.06
C SER A 178 14.51 0.83 13.55
N PHE A 179 14.94 1.04 12.31
CA PHE A 179 14.89 2.35 11.64
C PHE A 179 13.46 2.89 11.57
N VAL A 180 12.52 2.08 11.08
CA VAL A 180 11.10 2.47 10.99
C VAL A 180 10.52 2.84 12.36
N LYS A 181 10.84 2.06 13.41
CA LYS A 181 10.42 2.36 14.79
C LYS A 181 11.00 3.67 15.29
N LEU A 182 12.30 3.90 15.08
CA LEU A 182 12.98 5.14 15.47
C LEU A 182 12.42 6.35 14.71
N VAL A 183 12.17 6.23 13.40
CA VAL A 183 11.54 7.32 12.65
C VAL A 183 10.15 7.61 13.21
N ASN A 184 9.33 6.60 13.48
CA ASN A 184 7.99 6.82 14.02
C ASN A 184 7.99 7.52 15.40
N SER A 185 9.03 7.34 16.22
CA SER A 185 9.16 8.02 17.53
C SER A 185 9.77 9.41 17.43
N ASP A 186 10.77 9.60 16.57
CA ASP A 186 11.70 10.73 16.66
C ASP A 186 11.63 11.69 15.46
N PHE A 187 10.84 11.39 14.41
CA PHE A 187 10.79 12.16 13.16
C PHE A 187 10.52 13.66 13.36
N ALA A 188 9.74 14.02 14.37
CA ALA A 188 9.39 15.41 14.65
C ALA A 188 10.60 16.24 15.08
N ALA A 189 11.54 15.62 15.80
CA ALA A 189 12.73 16.29 16.34
C ALA A 189 14.01 15.98 15.54
N GLN A 190 14.02 14.89 14.77
CA GLN A 190 15.23 14.37 14.11
C GLN A 190 15.01 14.17 12.61
N HIS A 191 15.51 15.11 11.80
CA HIS A 191 15.31 15.12 10.36
C HIS A 191 16.48 14.55 9.56
N GLY A 192 17.65 14.35 10.20
CA GLY A 192 18.87 13.88 9.56
C GLY A 192 19.05 12.36 9.66
N ILE A 193 19.58 11.75 8.59
CA ILE A 193 19.86 10.31 8.52
C ILE A 193 20.95 9.88 9.52
N GLU A 194 21.87 10.77 9.84
CA GLU A 194 23.01 10.52 10.72
C GLU A 194 22.53 10.08 12.10
N TYR A 195 21.54 10.76 12.66
CA TYR A 195 20.93 10.41 13.95
C TYR A 195 20.46 8.94 14.00
N TYR A 196 19.75 8.51 12.98
CA TYR A 196 19.20 7.16 12.91
C TYR A 196 20.27 6.11 12.70
N ALA A 197 21.26 6.41 11.88
CA ALA A 197 22.41 5.54 11.65
C ALA A 197 23.23 5.34 12.93
N ASP A 198 23.48 6.40 13.69
CA ASP A 198 24.18 6.36 14.98
C ASP A 198 23.40 5.56 16.03
N LYS A 199 22.08 5.76 16.13
CA LYS A 199 21.20 4.99 17.03
C LYS A 199 21.20 3.49 16.72
N LEU A 200 21.36 3.14 15.45
CA LEU A 200 21.43 1.75 14.99
C LEU A 200 22.86 1.20 15.01
N CYS A 201 23.86 1.99 15.38
CA CYS A 201 25.28 1.62 15.36
C CYS A 201 25.77 1.13 13.98
N ILE A 202 25.28 1.77 12.91
CA ILE A 202 25.65 1.51 11.52
C ILE A 202 26.02 2.79 10.78
N THR A 203 26.66 2.66 9.62
CA THR A 203 26.99 3.84 8.80
C THR A 203 25.76 4.34 8.04
N PRO A 204 25.64 5.67 7.76
CA PRO A 204 24.58 6.22 6.92
C PRO A 204 24.51 5.58 5.53
N ASN A 205 25.66 5.21 4.95
CA ASN A 205 25.73 4.52 3.65
C ASN A 205 25.11 3.11 3.73
N TYR A 206 25.38 2.38 4.80
CA TYR A 206 24.78 1.06 4.99
C TYR A 206 23.28 1.17 5.24
N LEU A 207 22.84 2.14 6.05
CA LEU A 207 21.41 2.43 6.26
C LEU A 207 20.71 2.78 4.92
N ASN A 208 21.30 3.62 4.08
CA ASN A 208 20.80 3.93 2.74
C ASN A 208 20.63 2.66 1.88
N LYS A 209 21.64 1.77 1.90
CA LYS A 209 21.59 0.53 1.13
C LYS A 209 20.44 -0.36 1.56
N ILE A 210 20.34 -0.68 2.86
CA ILE A 210 19.33 -1.63 3.39
C ILE A 210 17.91 -1.09 3.30
N VAL A 211 17.71 0.20 3.56
CA VAL A 211 16.38 0.83 3.44
C VAL A 211 15.93 0.85 1.98
N ARG A 212 16.81 1.18 1.03
CA ARG A 212 16.47 1.09 -0.40
C ARG A 212 16.12 -0.32 -0.83
N GLN A 213 16.84 -1.31 -0.37
CA GLN A 213 16.58 -2.71 -0.70
C GLN A 213 15.27 -3.24 -0.11
N SER A 214 14.93 -2.82 1.12
CA SER A 214 13.77 -3.35 1.84
C SER A 214 12.50 -2.51 1.68
N LEU A 215 12.63 -1.17 1.59
CA LEU A 215 11.49 -0.26 1.52
C LEU A 215 11.37 0.45 0.16
N GLY A 216 12.32 0.22 -0.78
CA GLY A 216 12.33 0.83 -2.11
C GLY A 216 12.55 2.34 -2.14
N THR A 217 12.73 2.96 -0.98
CA THR A 217 12.94 4.41 -0.82
C THR A 217 14.23 4.72 -0.07
N THR A 218 14.69 5.98 -0.09
CA THR A 218 15.83 6.36 0.74
C THR A 218 15.39 6.67 2.17
N PRO A 219 16.24 6.48 3.20
CA PRO A 219 15.93 6.91 4.56
C PRO A 219 15.51 8.37 4.64
N LYS A 220 16.17 9.24 3.89
CA LYS A 220 15.86 10.68 3.84
C LYS A 220 14.43 10.91 3.35
N LEU A 221 14.03 10.30 2.23
CA LEU A 221 12.68 10.43 1.71
C LEU A 221 11.65 9.83 2.67
N TYR A 222 11.95 8.71 3.29
CA TYR A 222 11.09 8.11 4.29
C TYR A 222 10.82 9.04 5.49
N ILE A 223 11.86 9.72 6.00
CA ILE A 223 11.74 10.71 7.08
C ILE A 223 10.93 11.92 6.61
N VAL A 224 11.25 12.46 5.42
CA VAL A 224 10.51 13.59 4.80
C VAL A 224 9.03 13.28 4.69
N ASP A 225 8.67 12.11 4.16
CA ASP A 225 7.27 11.70 4.01
C ASP A 225 6.54 11.65 5.36
N LYS A 226 7.20 11.16 6.40
CA LYS A 226 6.62 11.16 7.76
C LYS A 226 6.35 12.57 8.29
N ILE A 227 7.29 13.47 8.10
CA ILE A 227 7.15 14.87 8.50
C ILE A 227 5.97 15.53 7.76
N LEU A 228 5.91 15.34 6.43
CA LEU A 228 4.85 15.89 5.58
C LEU A 228 3.47 15.32 5.94
N GLN A 229 3.39 14.04 6.28
CA GLN A 229 2.15 13.40 6.74
C GLN A 229 1.66 14.03 8.04
N GLU A 230 2.54 14.19 9.01
CA GLU A 230 2.17 14.81 10.30
C GLU A 230 1.82 16.28 10.12
N ALA A 231 2.54 17.01 9.28
CA ALA A 231 2.21 18.40 8.96
C ALA A 231 0.81 18.53 8.35
N LYS A 232 0.47 17.66 7.36
CA LYS A 232 -0.87 17.61 6.77
C LYS A 232 -1.94 17.26 7.80
N ARG A 233 -1.66 16.32 8.71
CA ARG A 233 -2.56 15.94 9.78
C ARG A 233 -2.83 17.11 10.71
N LEU A 234 -1.78 17.82 11.15
CA LEU A 234 -1.92 18.98 12.03
C LEU A 234 -2.71 20.12 11.37
N LEU A 235 -2.43 20.42 10.09
CA LEU A 235 -3.16 21.42 9.31
C LEU A 235 -4.65 21.09 9.16
N ARG A 236 -4.99 19.81 9.03
CA ARG A 236 -6.37 19.38 8.76
C ARG A 236 -7.22 19.23 10.02
N TYR A 237 -6.60 18.80 11.12
CA TYR A 237 -7.34 18.36 12.32
C TYR A 237 -7.05 19.18 13.58
N THR A 238 -6.32 20.30 13.47
CA THR A 238 -6.06 21.20 14.59
C THR A 238 -6.17 22.66 14.16
N ASP A 239 -6.37 23.56 15.13
CA ASP A 239 -6.40 25.01 14.90
C ASP A 239 -5.00 25.65 15.00
N LEU A 240 -3.93 24.86 14.93
CA LEU A 240 -2.56 25.34 15.01
C LEU A 240 -2.22 26.19 13.78
N THR A 241 -1.57 27.32 14.03
CA THR A 241 -0.99 28.13 12.96
C THR A 241 0.21 27.43 12.30
N VAL A 242 0.56 27.87 11.11
CA VAL A 242 1.73 27.33 10.37
C VAL A 242 3.02 27.47 11.20
N THR A 243 3.15 28.54 11.98
CA THR A 243 4.30 28.76 12.87
C THR A 243 4.32 27.74 14.00
N GLU A 244 3.21 27.52 14.67
CA GLU A 244 3.10 26.51 15.75
C GLU A 244 3.33 25.08 15.23
N ILE A 245 2.91 24.79 14.00
CA ILE A 245 3.20 23.50 13.36
C ILE A 245 4.69 23.36 13.08
N ALA A 246 5.34 24.41 12.55
CA ALA A 246 6.78 24.42 12.31
C ALA A 246 7.57 24.20 13.61
N ASP A 247 7.19 24.90 14.69
CA ASP A 247 7.79 24.74 16.02
C ASP A 247 7.59 23.32 16.58
N ARG A 248 6.39 22.76 16.41
CA ARG A 248 6.07 21.40 16.86
C ARG A 248 6.84 20.31 16.11
N LEU A 249 7.17 20.57 14.86
CA LEU A 249 7.98 19.71 14.02
C LEU A 249 9.47 20.08 14.05
N CYS A 250 9.88 20.91 15.01
CA CYS A 250 11.25 21.33 15.28
C CYS A 250 11.97 21.94 14.06
N PHE A 251 11.26 22.68 13.22
CA PHE A 251 11.87 23.47 12.17
C PHE A 251 12.40 24.80 12.76
N GLU A 252 13.54 25.26 12.26
CA GLU A 252 14.19 26.50 12.71
C GLU A 252 13.27 27.74 12.57
N ASN A 253 12.43 27.76 11.54
CA ASN A 253 11.43 28.81 11.32
C ASN A 253 10.34 28.37 10.33
N ALA A 254 9.22 29.08 10.35
CA ALA A 254 8.08 28.81 9.49
C ALA A 254 8.41 28.93 7.99
N SER A 255 9.31 29.85 7.60
CA SER A 255 9.71 30.02 6.18
C SER A 255 10.48 28.81 5.66
N TYR A 256 11.30 28.19 6.49
CA TYR A 256 12.00 26.96 6.11
C TYR A 256 11.02 25.78 6.04
N PHE A 257 10.09 25.70 6.98
CA PHE A 257 9.01 24.70 6.95
C PHE A 257 8.16 24.82 5.67
N ILE A 258 7.73 26.03 5.29
CA ILE A 258 6.92 26.25 4.08
C ILE A 258 7.66 25.80 2.81
N ARG A 259 8.98 26.00 2.73
CA ARG A 259 9.77 25.52 1.59
C ARG A 259 9.99 24.02 1.57
N TYR A 260 9.89 23.39 2.73
CA TYR A 260 10.05 21.96 2.90
C TYR A 260 8.75 21.21 2.62
N PHE A 261 7.61 21.85 2.98
CA PHE A 261 6.26 21.34 2.76
C PHE A 261 5.76 21.56 1.32
#